data_0849a9a8928d93b24a91d050c0265bed
#
_entry.id   0849a9a8928d93b24a91d050c0265bed
#
_cell.length_a   1.000
_cell.length_b   1.000
_cell.length_c   1.000
_cell.angle_alpha   90.00
_cell.angle_beta   90.00
_cell.angle_gamma   90.00
#
_symmetry.space_group_name_H-M   'P 1'
#
loop_
_entity.id
_entity.type
_entity.pdbx_description
1 polymer ?
#
loop_
_entity_poly.entity_id
_entity_poly.type
_entity_poly.pdbx_seq_one_letter_code
_entity_poly.pdbx_strand_id
1 'polypeptide(L)'
;YKRQEYYKVPTENIAVIGGPCHAEEIALERLSYITLACSDIEKVRTISPVFKNQYLKNSFCKDVTGIEYAAVLKNVYAIAAGICHGMKYGDNFQAVFISNAIEEMRNFVDAVHGLERDITDSVYLGDLLVTAYSRFSRNRTFGTMIGKGYSVKTAQLEMEMIAEGYYGTKGMREINEKYKVNMPILDAVYDILYEKKSPTTVIRQLTETFK
;
A
#
# COMPACT_ATOMS: atom_id res chain seq x y z
N TYR A 1 -3.46 7.41 -14.76
CA TYR A 1 -2.86 7.58 -16.11
C TYR A 1 -3.90 7.82 -17.21
N LYS A 2 -5.03 7.10 -17.27
CA LYS A 2 -6.11 7.37 -18.27
C LYS A 2 -6.62 8.82 -18.23
N ARG A 3 -6.64 9.47 -17.05
CA ARG A 3 -7.02 10.88 -16.94
C ARG A 3 -5.98 11.83 -17.52
N GLN A 4 -4.69 11.50 -17.42
CA GLN A 4 -3.60 12.28 -18.00
C GLN A 4 -3.67 12.28 -19.52
N GLU A 5 -3.89 11.11 -20.14
CA GLU A 5 -4.10 11.00 -21.59
C GLU A 5 -5.33 11.77 -22.04
N TYR A 6 -6.44 11.68 -21.28
CA TYR A 6 -7.69 12.36 -21.60
C TYR A 6 -7.59 13.87 -21.50
N TYR A 7 -7.00 14.40 -20.39
CA TYR A 7 -6.90 15.84 -20.16
C TYR A 7 -5.61 16.46 -20.71
N LYS A 8 -4.69 15.66 -21.24
CA LYS A 8 -3.37 16.09 -21.76
C LYS A 8 -2.59 16.96 -20.78
N VAL A 9 -2.68 16.65 -19.49
CA VAL A 9 -1.94 17.35 -18.44
C VAL A 9 -0.49 16.90 -18.46
N PRO A 10 0.48 17.80 -18.63
CA PRO A 10 1.91 17.45 -18.54
C PRO A 10 2.24 16.85 -17.17
N THR A 11 3.16 15.86 -17.15
CA THR A 11 3.51 15.12 -15.93
C THR A 11 4.07 16.04 -14.83
N GLU A 12 4.79 17.08 -15.22
CA GLU A 12 5.33 18.09 -14.30
C GLU A 12 4.27 18.98 -13.64
N ASN A 13 3.02 18.89 -14.08
CA ASN A 13 1.87 19.58 -13.49
C ASN A 13 1.00 18.64 -12.63
N ILE A 14 1.48 17.42 -12.39
CA ILE A 14 0.78 16.44 -11.58
C ILE A 14 1.44 16.38 -10.21
N ALA A 15 0.63 16.57 -9.18
CA ALA A 15 1.03 16.34 -7.81
C ALA A 15 0.23 15.17 -7.22
N VAL A 16 0.89 14.33 -6.44
CA VAL A 16 0.24 13.26 -5.66
C VAL A 16 0.40 13.53 -4.18
N ILE A 17 -0.58 13.07 -3.41
CA ILE A 17 -0.60 13.13 -1.95
C ILE A 17 -0.51 11.71 -1.44
N GLY A 18 0.47 11.43 -0.58
CA GLY A 18 0.67 10.14 0.07
C GLY A 18 1.02 10.31 1.55
N GLY A 19 1.15 9.20 2.25
CA GLY A 19 1.61 9.16 3.64
C GLY A 19 0.58 8.62 4.63
N PRO A 20 0.97 8.42 5.89
CA PRO A 20 0.16 7.83 6.94
C PRO A 20 -0.96 8.77 7.39
N CYS A 21 -2.12 8.68 6.72
CA CYS A 21 -3.18 9.68 6.84
C CYS A 21 -4.57 9.04 6.65
N HIS A 22 -5.11 8.47 7.71
CA HIS A 22 -6.50 8.02 7.73
C HIS A 22 -7.46 9.20 7.91
N ALA A 23 -8.47 9.28 7.05
CA ALA A 23 -9.46 10.37 7.08
C ALA A 23 -10.19 10.47 8.42
N GLU A 24 -10.44 9.34 9.07
CA GLU A 24 -11.07 9.24 10.38
C GLU A 24 -10.22 9.92 11.47
N GLU A 25 -8.90 9.78 11.42
CA GLU A 25 -8.01 10.42 12.39
C GLU A 25 -7.88 11.93 12.14
N ILE A 26 -7.86 12.35 10.88
CA ILE A 26 -7.87 13.78 10.54
C ILE A 26 -9.16 14.44 10.99
N ALA A 27 -10.31 13.78 10.80
CA ALA A 27 -11.62 14.28 11.27
C ALA A 27 -11.67 14.42 12.80
N LEU A 28 -10.85 13.66 13.53
CA LEU A 28 -10.67 13.76 14.96
C LEU A 28 -9.52 14.71 15.38
N GLU A 29 -9.01 15.51 14.46
CA GLU A 29 -7.89 16.45 14.66
C GLU A 29 -6.63 15.80 15.23
N ARG A 30 -6.36 14.52 14.87
CA ARG A 30 -5.15 13.83 15.26
C ARG A 30 -3.98 14.28 14.37
N LEU A 31 -2.81 14.49 15.00
CA LEU A 31 -1.62 14.90 14.27
C LEU A 31 -1.27 13.88 13.19
N SER A 32 -1.32 14.33 11.95
CA SER A 32 -1.08 13.52 10.75
C SER A 32 -0.03 14.16 9.86
N TYR A 33 0.65 13.34 9.07
CA TYR A 33 1.68 13.78 8.14
C TYR A 33 1.30 13.32 6.73
N ILE A 34 1.39 14.26 5.78
CA ILE A 34 1.25 13.97 4.35
C ILE A 34 2.52 14.37 3.61
N THR A 35 2.79 13.65 2.54
CA THR A 35 3.84 13.99 1.57
C THR A 35 3.19 14.46 0.28
N LEU A 36 3.56 15.66 -0.15
CA LEU A 36 3.17 16.22 -1.44
C LEU A 36 4.29 15.93 -2.43
N ALA A 37 4.03 15.13 -3.45
CA ALA A 37 5.03 14.77 -4.45
C ALA A 37 4.70 15.38 -5.81
N CYS A 38 5.73 15.96 -6.42
CA CYS A 38 5.69 16.48 -7.79
C CYS A 38 7.13 16.49 -8.33
N SER A 39 7.32 16.27 -9.61
CA SER A 39 8.64 16.41 -10.25
C SER A 39 9.20 17.82 -10.10
N ASP A 40 8.32 18.83 -10.06
CA ASP A 40 8.64 20.22 -9.74
C ASP A 40 8.19 20.56 -8.30
N ILE A 41 9.14 20.57 -7.37
CA ILE A 41 8.89 20.82 -5.94
C ILE A 41 8.29 22.22 -5.67
N GLU A 42 8.64 23.23 -6.47
CA GLU A 42 8.13 24.59 -6.25
C GLU A 42 6.61 24.67 -6.46
N LYS A 43 6.07 23.86 -7.38
CA LYS A 43 4.62 23.77 -7.57
C LYS A 43 3.89 23.23 -6.33
N VAL A 44 4.41 22.17 -5.71
CA VAL A 44 3.78 21.65 -4.48
C VAL A 44 3.99 22.56 -3.28
N ARG A 45 5.10 23.30 -3.22
CA ARG A 45 5.31 24.35 -2.19
C ARG A 45 4.23 25.43 -2.27
N THR A 46 3.83 25.82 -3.48
CA THR A 46 2.80 26.84 -3.71
C THR A 46 1.43 26.39 -3.20
N ILE A 47 1.06 25.12 -3.36
CA ILE A 47 -0.23 24.59 -2.91
C ILE A 47 -0.20 24.07 -1.47
N SER A 48 0.97 23.83 -0.91
CA SER A 48 1.15 23.29 0.44
C SER A 48 0.36 24.01 1.56
N PRO A 49 0.25 25.36 1.55
CA PRO A 49 -0.51 26.06 2.59
C PRO A 49 -1.98 25.62 2.70
N VAL A 50 -2.58 25.16 1.59
CA VAL A 50 -3.97 24.65 1.58
C VAL A 50 -4.14 23.38 2.44
N PHE A 51 -3.08 22.57 2.54
CA PHE A 51 -3.07 21.31 3.26
C PHE A 51 -2.43 21.38 4.66
N LYS A 52 -1.93 22.56 5.06
CA LYS A 52 -1.20 22.71 6.31
C LYS A 52 -2.06 23.36 7.39
N ASN A 53 -2.15 22.71 8.55
CA ASN A 53 -2.77 23.27 9.75
C ASN A 53 -2.08 22.76 11.03
N GLN A 54 -2.68 22.96 12.22
CA GLN A 54 -2.09 22.55 13.49
C GLN A 54 -1.95 21.03 13.65
N TYR A 55 -2.82 20.24 13.02
CA TYR A 55 -2.83 18.76 13.09
C TYR A 55 -2.50 18.07 11.77
N LEU A 56 -2.18 18.83 10.70
CA LEU A 56 -1.73 18.27 9.42
C LEU A 56 -0.42 18.93 8.99
N LYS A 57 0.65 18.15 8.92
CA LYS A 57 1.99 18.56 8.51
C LYS A 57 2.32 18.04 7.12
N ASN A 58 3.09 18.83 6.36
CA ASN A 58 3.45 18.50 4.99
C ASN A 58 4.96 18.27 4.86
N SER A 59 5.34 17.24 4.13
CA SER A 59 6.68 17.03 3.55
C SER A 59 6.60 17.04 2.02
N PHE A 60 7.75 17.06 1.36
CA PHE A 60 7.84 17.18 -0.09
C PHE A 60 8.75 16.11 -0.67
N CYS A 61 8.38 15.58 -1.84
CA CYS A 61 9.12 14.54 -2.53
C CYS A 61 9.03 14.75 -4.05
N LYS A 62 10.03 14.23 -4.80
CA LYS A 62 10.00 14.24 -6.28
C LYS A 62 9.49 12.93 -6.86
N ASP A 63 9.39 11.88 -6.07
CA ASP A 63 9.07 10.53 -6.53
C ASP A 63 7.55 10.29 -6.68
N VAL A 64 6.95 10.95 -7.64
CA VAL A 64 5.52 10.75 -7.97
C VAL A 64 5.22 9.29 -8.29
N THR A 65 6.01 8.68 -9.17
CA THR A 65 5.80 7.29 -9.62
C THR A 65 5.96 6.29 -8.49
N GLY A 66 7.01 6.42 -7.67
CA GLY A 66 7.23 5.52 -6.56
C GLY A 66 6.13 5.58 -5.51
N ILE A 67 5.64 6.80 -5.18
CA ILE A 67 4.55 6.98 -4.23
C ILE A 67 3.24 6.38 -4.75
N GLU A 68 2.92 6.54 -6.04
CA GLU A 68 1.71 5.94 -6.62
C GLU A 68 1.73 4.42 -6.55
N TYR A 69 2.86 3.77 -6.89
CA TYR A 69 2.99 2.32 -6.76
C TYR A 69 3.00 1.86 -5.29
N ALA A 70 3.69 2.57 -4.42
CA ALA A 70 3.70 2.27 -3.00
C ALA A 70 2.29 2.33 -2.39
N ALA A 71 1.48 3.31 -2.79
CA ALA A 71 0.09 3.45 -2.35
C ALA A 71 -0.82 2.27 -2.78
N VAL A 72 -0.52 1.60 -3.90
CA VAL A 72 -1.21 0.37 -4.29
C VAL A 72 -0.67 -0.82 -3.50
N LEU A 73 0.66 -0.97 -3.44
CA LEU A 73 1.32 -2.10 -2.78
C LEU A 73 1.02 -2.17 -1.28
N LYS A 74 0.99 -1.02 -0.57
CA LYS A 74 0.62 -1.01 0.85
C LYS A 74 -0.74 -1.66 1.11
N ASN A 75 -1.70 -1.47 0.20
CA ASN A 75 -3.03 -2.05 0.30
C ASN A 75 -3.01 -3.57 0.09
N VAL A 76 -2.19 -4.05 -0.83
CA VAL A 76 -1.95 -5.49 -1.04
C VAL A 76 -1.32 -6.12 0.21
N TYR A 77 -0.29 -5.47 0.74
CA TYR A 77 0.40 -5.95 1.95
C TYR A 77 -0.49 -5.88 3.19
N ALA A 78 -1.39 -4.90 3.27
CA ALA A 78 -2.38 -4.84 4.34
C ALA A 78 -3.38 -6.02 4.29
N ILE A 79 -3.75 -6.51 3.10
CA ILE A 79 -4.53 -7.74 2.95
C ILE A 79 -3.74 -8.93 3.50
N ALA A 80 -2.47 -9.09 3.11
CA ALA A 80 -1.62 -10.18 3.60
C ALA A 80 -1.45 -10.12 5.13
N ALA A 81 -1.15 -8.94 5.69
CA ALA A 81 -1.07 -8.72 7.13
C ALA A 81 -2.38 -9.09 7.84
N GLY A 82 -3.52 -8.74 7.24
CA GLY A 82 -4.85 -9.12 7.71
C GLY A 82 -5.07 -10.63 7.70
N ILE A 83 -4.69 -11.32 6.62
CA ILE A 83 -4.79 -12.79 6.52
C ILE A 83 -3.98 -13.43 7.66
N CYS A 84 -2.73 -13.02 7.84
CA CYS A 84 -1.88 -13.53 8.91
C CYS A 84 -2.48 -13.27 10.30
N HIS A 85 -3.02 -12.07 10.53
CA HIS A 85 -3.72 -11.73 11.76
C HIS A 85 -4.95 -12.62 12.01
N GLY A 86 -5.78 -12.84 10.99
CA GLY A 86 -6.94 -13.74 11.05
C GLY A 86 -6.57 -15.18 11.37
N MET A 87 -5.41 -15.63 10.90
CA MET A 87 -4.80 -16.93 11.19
C MET A 87 -4.08 -17.00 12.55
N LYS A 88 -4.14 -15.92 13.35
CA LYS A 88 -3.52 -15.79 14.68
C LYS A 88 -1.98 -15.81 14.69
N TYR A 89 -1.34 -15.37 13.62
CA TYR A 89 0.08 -15.01 13.67
C TYR A 89 0.28 -13.82 14.59
N GLY A 90 1.26 -13.91 15.49
CA GLY A 90 1.52 -12.89 16.51
C GLY A 90 2.34 -11.69 16.00
N ASP A 91 2.58 -10.74 16.91
CA ASP A 91 3.26 -9.48 16.59
C ASP A 91 4.72 -9.67 16.14
N ASN A 92 5.42 -10.68 16.65
CA ASN A 92 6.77 -11.02 16.19
C ASN A 92 6.79 -11.33 14.69
N PHE A 93 5.84 -12.14 14.24
CA PHE A 93 5.70 -12.44 12.82
C PHE A 93 5.32 -11.20 12.01
N GLN A 94 4.39 -10.37 12.52
CA GLN A 94 4.00 -9.13 11.84
C GLN A 94 5.19 -8.18 11.64
N ALA A 95 6.11 -8.11 12.58
CA ALA A 95 7.33 -7.30 12.45
C ALA A 95 8.22 -7.82 11.30
N VAL A 96 8.44 -9.15 11.23
CA VAL A 96 9.19 -9.78 10.12
C VAL A 96 8.46 -9.57 8.79
N PHE A 97 7.13 -9.73 8.78
CA PHE A 97 6.32 -9.49 7.59
C PHE A 97 6.51 -8.08 7.05
N ILE A 98 6.43 -7.05 7.89
CA ILE A 98 6.61 -5.65 7.46
C ILE A 98 8.01 -5.41 6.90
N SER A 99 9.05 -6.00 7.51
CA SER A 99 10.43 -5.88 7.03
C SER A 99 10.58 -6.46 5.61
N ASN A 100 9.96 -7.61 5.33
CA ASN A 100 9.97 -8.20 3.99
C ASN A 100 9.06 -7.41 3.01
N ALA A 101 7.92 -6.90 3.46
CA ALA A 101 7.01 -6.12 2.63
C ALA A 101 7.62 -4.79 2.16
N ILE A 102 8.36 -4.09 3.03
CA ILE A 102 9.03 -2.84 2.63
C ILE A 102 10.22 -3.12 1.70
N GLU A 103 10.92 -4.25 1.88
CA GLU A 103 11.98 -4.66 0.95
C GLU A 103 11.41 -5.04 -0.43
N GLU A 104 10.30 -5.78 -0.48
CA GLU A 104 9.60 -6.11 -1.73
C GLU A 104 9.12 -4.84 -2.43
N MET A 105 8.52 -3.90 -1.70
CA MET A 105 8.11 -2.60 -2.22
C MET A 105 9.30 -1.87 -2.84
N ARG A 106 10.40 -1.72 -2.11
CA ARG A 106 11.61 -1.05 -2.59
C ARG A 106 12.11 -1.66 -3.90
N ASN A 107 12.27 -2.98 -3.94
CA ASN A 107 12.78 -3.68 -5.10
C ASN A 107 11.91 -3.44 -6.34
N PHE A 108 10.59 -3.42 -6.17
CA PHE A 108 9.66 -3.14 -7.25
C PHE A 108 9.74 -1.68 -7.72
N VAL A 109 9.69 -0.72 -6.79
CA VAL A 109 9.70 0.71 -7.16
C VAL A 109 11.02 1.10 -7.81
N ASP A 110 12.15 0.54 -7.35
CA ASP A 110 13.48 0.76 -7.95
C ASP A 110 13.58 0.19 -9.36
N ALA A 111 12.97 -0.96 -9.62
CA ALA A 111 12.92 -1.55 -10.95
C ALA A 111 12.05 -0.77 -11.93
N VAL A 112 10.97 -0.15 -11.45
CA VAL A 112 10.07 0.66 -12.29
C VAL A 112 10.62 2.04 -12.56
N HIS A 113 11.20 2.67 -11.54
CA HIS A 113 11.69 4.04 -11.60
C HIS A 113 12.93 4.19 -10.72
N GLY A 114 14.10 4.06 -11.32
CA GLY A 114 15.40 4.13 -10.65
C GLY A 114 15.72 5.55 -10.16
N LEU A 115 15.07 5.96 -9.09
CA LEU A 115 15.31 7.22 -8.38
C LEU A 115 15.91 6.90 -7.00
N GLU A 116 16.89 7.67 -6.55
CA GLU A 116 17.37 7.59 -5.18
C GLU A 116 16.25 8.01 -4.23
N ARG A 117 15.85 7.08 -3.34
CA ARG A 117 14.79 7.29 -2.36
C ARG A 117 15.13 6.67 -1.02
N ASP A 118 14.68 7.30 0.05
CA ASP A 118 14.67 6.68 1.35
C ASP A 118 13.34 5.92 1.54
N ILE A 119 13.39 4.59 1.41
CA ILE A 119 12.21 3.75 1.58
C ILE A 119 11.68 3.76 3.01
N THR A 120 12.45 4.27 3.97
CA THR A 120 12.03 4.42 5.37
C THR A 120 11.25 5.70 5.63
N ASP A 121 11.16 6.61 4.66
CA ASP A 121 10.33 7.79 4.76
C ASP A 121 8.86 7.46 5.07
N SER A 122 8.21 8.40 5.73
CA SER A 122 6.82 8.23 6.19
C SER A 122 5.82 7.93 5.07
N VAL A 123 6.09 8.38 3.85
CA VAL A 123 5.24 8.14 2.69
C VAL A 123 5.31 6.68 2.17
N TYR A 124 6.37 5.96 2.51
CA TYR A 124 6.53 4.53 2.18
C TYR A 124 6.32 3.67 3.43
N LEU A 125 7.32 3.57 4.30
CA LEU A 125 7.26 2.73 5.50
C LEU A 125 6.16 3.17 6.47
N GLY A 126 6.01 4.46 6.73
CA GLY A 126 4.98 4.97 7.64
C GLY A 126 3.57 4.65 7.14
N ASP A 127 3.32 4.83 5.85
CA ASP A 127 2.03 4.56 5.22
C ASP A 127 1.73 3.06 5.13
N LEU A 128 2.74 2.22 4.90
CA LEU A 128 2.63 0.77 5.02
C LEU A 128 2.26 0.35 6.45
N LEU A 129 2.98 0.86 7.45
CA LEU A 129 2.75 0.54 8.86
C LEU A 129 1.32 0.88 9.28
N VAL A 130 0.88 2.11 9.06
CA VAL A 130 -0.47 2.52 9.47
C VAL A 130 -1.54 1.70 8.74
N THR A 131 -1.34 1.36 7.46
CA THR A 131 -2.30 0.58 6.67
C THR A 131 -2.35 -0.88 7.12
N ALA A 132 -1.22 -1.47 7.52
CA ALA A 132 -1.13 -2.86 7.96
C ALA A 132 -1.61 -3.08 9.41
N TYR A 133 -1.50 -2.07 10.28
CA TYR A 133 -1.84 -2.21 11.70
C TYR A 133 -3.16 -1.54 12.10
N SER A 134 -3.60 -0.52 11.40
CA SER A 134 -4.79 0.24 11.77
C SER A 134 -6.07 -0.60 11.68
N ARG A 135 -6.93 -0.43 12.68
CA ARG A 135 -8.30 -0.98 12.67
C ARG A 135 -9.20 -0.32 11.61
N PHE A 136 -8.84 0.86 11.13
CA PHE A 136 -9.56 1.57 10.08
C PHE A 136 -9.19 1.07 8.68
N SER A 137 -8.16 0.22 8.55
CA SER A 137 -7.75 -0.32 7.26
C SER A 137 -8.75 -1.35 6.74
N ARG A 138 -9.49 -0.98 5.72
CA ARG A 138 -10.44 -1.88 5.02
C ARG A 138 -9.72 -3.10 4.43
N ASN A 139 -8.53 -2.91 3.88
CA ASN A 139 -7.73 -3.98 3.32
C ASN A 139 -7.30 -4.99 4.38
N ARG A 140 -6.86 -4.51 5.56
CA ARG A 140 -6.53 -5.38 6.70
C ARG A 140 -7.76 -6.13 7.19
N THR A 141 -8.92 -5.47 7.30
CA THR A 141 -10.17 -6.10 7.72
C THR A 141 -10.58 -7.20 6.74
N PHE A 142 -10.53 -6.93 5.43
CA PHE A 142 -10.81 -7.91 4.38
C PHE A 142 -9.90 -9.13 4.48
N GLY A 143 -8.59 -8.91 4.61
CA GLY A 143 -7.64 -10.00 4.82
C GLY A 143 -7.92 -10.80 6.10
N THR A 144 -8.27 -10.13 7.20
CA THR A 144 -8.60 -10.78 8.48
C THR A 144 -9.80 -11.72 8.35
N MET A 145 -10.82 -11.34 7.59
CA MET A 145 -11.98 -12.22 7.32
C MET A 145 -11.54 -13.48 6.55
N ILE A 146 -10.72 -13.31 5.52
CA ILE A 146 -10.18 -14.44 4.73
C ILE A 146 -9.32 -15.36 5.63
N GLY A 147 -8.45 -14.78 6.46
CA GLY A 147 -7.64 -15.56 7.41
C GLY A 147 -8.45 -16.31 8.47
N LYS A 148 -9.66 -15.83 8.78
CA LYS A 148 -10.63 -16.52 9.64
C LYS A 148 -11.45 -17.60 8.93
N GLY A 149 -11.26 -17.80 7.61
CA GLY A 149 -11.92 -18.83 6.82
C GLY A 149 -13.12 -18.35 5.99
N TYR A 150 -13.40 -17.05 5.92
CA TYR A 150 -14.40 -16.53 4.99
C TYR A 150 -13.93 -16.72 3.54
N SER A 151 -14.85 -17.05 2.66
CA SER A 151 -14.54 -17.01 1.23
C SER A 151 -14.31 -15.55 0.78
N VAL A 152 -13.52 -15.36 -0.27
CA VAL A 152 -13.30 -14.02 -0.86
C VAL A 152 -14.63 -13.32 -1.17
N LYS A 153 -15.58 -14.06 -1.77
CA LYS A 153 -16.90 -13.54 -2.10
C LYS A 153 -17.71 -13.12 -0.86
N THR A 154 -17.70 -13.96 0.18
CA THR A 154 -18.40 -13.64 1.44
C THR A 154 -17.77 -12.41 2.10
N ALA A 155 -16.43 -12.35 2.17
CA ALA A 155 -15.75 -11.19 2.74
C ALA A 155 -16.07 -9.89 1.97
N GLN A 156 -16.17 -9.95 0.65
CA GLN A 156 -16.58 -8.78 -0.17
C GLN A 156 -18.02 -8.33 0.10
N LEU A 157 -18.94 -9.28 0.32
CA LEU A 157 -20.35 -8.97 0.59
C LEU A 157 -20.58 -8.38 1.99
N GLU A 158 -19.76 -8.78 2.98
CA GLU A 158 -19.83 -8.29 4.35
C GLU A 158 -19.23 -6.88 4.52
N MET A 159 -18.48 -6.40 3.53
CA MET A 159 -17.86 -5.09 3.59
C MET A 159 -18.75 -4.01 2.98
N GLU A 160 -19.02 -2.94 3.74
CA GLU A 160 -19.76 -1.76 3.24
C GLU A 160 -19.02 -1.03 2.11
N MET A 161 -17.69 -1.08 2.12
CA MET A 161 -16.83 -0.42 1.14
C MET A 161 -15.77 -1.39 0.62
N ILE A 162 -15.45 -1.27 -0.66
CA ILE A 162 -14.47 -2.11 -1.34
C ILE A 162 -13.08 -1.99 -0.71
N ALA A 163 -12.40 -3.13 -0.52
CA ALA A 163 -10.99 -3.19 -0.23
C ALA A 163 -10.20 -3.02 -1.55
N GLU A 164 -9.64 -1.84 -1.76
CA GLU A 164 -8.98 -1.49 -3.04
C GLU A 164 -7.79 -2.40 -3.38
N GLY A 165 -7.12 -2.94 -2.35
CA GLY A 165 -6.05 -3.92 -2.53
C GLY A 165 -6.48 -5.19 -3.26
N TYR A 166 -7.77 -5.53 -3.28
CA TYR A 166 -8.27 -6.64 -4.10
C TYR A 166 -7.95 -6.39 -5.58
N TYR A 167 -8.41 -5.28 -6.14
CA TYR A 167 -8.12 -4.93 -7.52
C TYR A 167 -6.64 -4.55 -7.74
N GLY A 168 -6.03 -3.91 -6.75
CA GLY A 168 -4.62 -3.57 -6.76
C GLY A 168 -3.73 -4.80 -6.93
N THR A 169 -4.06 -5.92 -6.29
CA THR A 169 -3.32 -7.18 -6.42
C THR A 169 -3.26 -7.65 -7.88
N LYS A 170 -4.39 -7.67 -8.58
CA LYS A 170 -4.43 -8.08 -9.98
C LYS A 170 -3.64 -7.11 -10.87
N GLY A 171 -3.88 -5.80 -10.73
CA GLY A 171 -3.18 -4.79 -11.51
C GLY A 171 -1.66 -4.81 -11.31
N MET A 172 -1.21 -4.97 -10.07
CA MET A 172 0.23 -5.06 -9.76
C MET A 172 0.86 -6.33 -10.32
N ARG A 173 0.15 -7.46 -10.30
CA ARG A 173 0.60 -8.70 -10.92
C ARG A 173 0.81 -8.52 -12.44
N GLU A 174 -0.18 -7.96 -13.13
CA GLU A 174 -0.11 -7.66 -14.57
C GLU A 174 1.05 -6.69 -14.89
N ILE A 175 1.25 -5.66 -14.08
CA ILE A 175 2.37 -4.72 -14.27
C ILE A 175 3.71 -5.42 -14.06
N ASN A 176 3.81 -6.29 -13.04
CA ASN A 176 5.06 -6.99 -12.74
C ASN A 176 5.48 -8.01 -13.81
N GLU A 177 4.56 -8.46 -14.68
CA GLU A 177 4.93 -9.29 -15.84
C GLU A 177 5.97 -8.60 -16.73
N LYS A 178 5.94 -7.26 -16.80
CA LYS A 178 6.90 -6.46 -17.54
C LYS A 178 8.25 -6.35 -16.82
N TYR A 179 8.24 -6.16 -15.51
CA TYR A 179 9.45 -5.85 -14.73
C TYR A 179 10.10 -7.10 -14.13
N LYS A 180 9.34 -8.17 -13.95
CA LYS A 180 9.79 -9.50 -13.45
C LYS A 180 10.54 -9.41 -12.11
N VAL A 181 10.11 -8.52 -11.25
CA VAL A 181 10.62 -8.41 -9.88
C VAL A 181 10.12 -9.61 -9.07
N ASN A 182 10.97 -10.18 -8.21
CA ASN A 182 10.56 -11.21 -7.27
C ASN A 182 9.68 -10.57 -6.17
N MET A 183 8.37 -10.91 -6.17
CA MET A 183 7.37 -10.33 -5.28
C MET A 183 6.56 -11.43 -4.57
N PRO A 184 7.18 -12.18 -3.65
CA PRO A 184 6.53 -13.33 -3.02
C PRO A 184 5.28 -12.97 -2.23
N ILE A 185 5.18 -11.78 -1.63
CA ILE A 185 3.99 -11.35 -0.89
C ILE A 185 2.85 -11.03 -1.86
N LEU A 186 3.11 -10.29 -2.94
CA LEU A 186 2.12 -10.04 -3.99
C LEU A 186 1.59 -11.33 -4.58
N ASP A 187 2.48 -12.28 -4.90
CA ASP A 187 2.13 -13.58 -5.46
C ASP A 187 1.27 -14.40 -4.50
N ALA A 188 1.62 -14.41 -3.21
CA ALA A 188 0.84 -15.10 -2.19
C ALA A 188 -0.58 -14.52 -2.07
N VAL A 189 -0.73 -13.19 -2.08
CA VAL A 189 -2.05 -12.53 -2.04
C VAL A 189 -2.84 -12.86 -3.30
N TYR A 190 -2.21 -12.83 -4.47
CA TYR A 190 -2.86 -13.19 -5.74
C TYR A 190 -3.37 -14.64 -5.73
N ASP A 191 -2.53 -15.58 -5.29
CA ASP A 191 -2.87 -16.99 -5.19
C ASP A 191 -4.10 -17.24 -4.29
N ILE A 192 -4.18 -16.53 -3.17
CA ILE A 192 -5.33 -16.65 -2.26
C ILE A 192 -6.60 -16.03 -2.87
N LEU A 193 -6.48 -14.82 -3.43
CA LEU A 193 -7.65 -14.04 -3.85
C LEU A 193 -8.23 -14.50 -5.20
N TYR A 194 -7.38 -14.86 -6.14
CA TYR A 194 -7.77 -15.14 -7.53
C TYR A 194 -7.66 -16.62 -7.89
N GLU A 195 -6.61 -17.31 -7.45
CA GLU A 195 -6.44 -18.74 -7.68
C GLU A 195 -7.16 -19.61 -6.62
N LYS A 196 -7.75 -18.98 -5.59
CA LYS A 196 -8.52 -19.64 -4.52
C LYS A 196 -7.72 -20.72 -3.78
N LYS A 197 -6.40 -20.56 -3.71
CA LYS A 197 -5.53 -21.44 -2.94
C LYS A 197 -5.79 -21.27 -1.43
N SER A 198 -5.55 -22.32 -0.65
CA SER A 198 -5.72 -22.27 0.80
C SER A 198 -4.81 -21.24 1.44
N PRO A 199 -5.35 -20.25 2.21
CA PRO A 199 -4.53 -19.28 2.91
C PRO A 199 -3.48 -19.93 3.81
N THR A 200 -3.83 -21.03 4.50
CA THR A 200 -2.91 -21.76 5.38
C THR A 200 -1.70 -22.31 4.63
N THR A 201 -1.93 -22.88 3.46
CA THR A 201 -0.84 -23.45 2.65
C THR A 201 0.03 -22.34 2.08
N VAL A 202 -0.58 -21.31 1.50
CA VAL A 202 0.15 -20.21 0.85
C VAL A 202 0.97 -19.41 1.86
N ILE A 203 0.38 -19.04 3.00
CA ILE A 203 1.13 -18.26 4.02
C ILE A 203 2.27 -19.10 4.61
N ARG A 204 2.08 -20.40 4.83
CA ARG A 204 3.19 -21.26 5.29
C ARG A 204 4.33 -21.28 4.28
N GLN A 205 4.05 -21.39 2.98
CA GLN A 205 5.08 -21.33 1.93
C GLN A 205 5.76 -19.96 1.89
N LEU A 206 4.98 -18.89 2.05
CA LEU A 206 5.52 -17.53 2.10
C LEU A 206 6.50 -17.36 3.27
N THR A 207 6.22 -17.93 4.45
CA THR A 207 7.11 -17.82 5.61
C THR A 207 8.50 -18.39 5.37
N GLU A 208 8.64 -19.41 4.50
CA GLU A 208 9.93 -19.99 4.13
C GLU A 208 10.78 -19.07 3.24
N THR A 209 10.20 -18.01 2.67
CA THR A 209 10.90 -17.05 1.83
C THR A 209 11.41 -15.84 2.60
N PHE A 210 10.95 -15.65 3.84
CA PHE A 210 11.32 -14.50 4.66
C PHE A 210 12.73 -14.61 5.23
N LYS A 211 13.35 -13.44 5.39
CA LYS A 211 14.69 -13.28 5.98
C LYS A 211 14.59 -12.77 7.41
#